data_3c920c9c671e14b2308cd7373e696f4f
#
_entry.id   3c920c9c671e14b2308cd7373e696f4f
#
_cell.length_a   1.000
_cell.length_b   1.000
_cell.length_c   1.000
_cell.angle_alpha   90.00
_cell.angle_beta   90.00
_cell.angle_gamma   90.00
#
_symmetry.space_group_name_H-M   'P 1'
#
loop_
_entity.id
_entity.type
_entity.pdbx_description
1 polymer ?
#
loop_
_entity_poly.entity_id
_entity_poly.type
_entity_poly.pdbx_seq_one_letter_code
_entity_poly.pdbx_strand_id
1 'polypeptide(L)'
;SRGLGDVYKRQAQIRRLAGTYLKDPDEINVKAKTTTSANITQRYLVVSYPQKVDALTRILEVEPFEGMIVFTRTKNETETLAEKLRARGYTAAAINGDIAQAQRERTVNQLKDGKLDILVATDVAARGLDVDRISHVVNFDLPIDTESYVHRIGRTGRAGRTGDAISFVTPRERRMLASIEKATRQPLTEMALPSADDVNATRLTRFDDAITTALSETERID
;
A
#
# COMPACT_ATOMS: atom_id res chain seq x y z
N SER A 1 30.06 -24.26 -43.22
CA SER A 1 29.11 -23.10 -43.08
C SER A 1 27.77 -23.40 -42.42
N ARG A 2 27.48 -24.68 -42.05
CA ARG A 2 26.26 -25.06 -41.29
C ARG A 2 26.35 -24.79 -39.77
N GLY A 3 27.55 -24.67 -39.21
CA GLY A 3 27.73 -24.51 -37.76
C GLY A 3 27.46 -23.12 -37.20
N LEU A 4 27.68 -22.06 -37.98
CA LEU A 4 27.50 -20.70 -37.52
C LEU A 4 26.03 -20.27 -37.46
N GLY A 5 25.18 -20.79 -38.36
CA GLY A 5 23.74 -20.53 -38.36
C GLY A 5 23.03 -21.16 -37.17
N ASP A 6 23.50 -22.35 -36.73
CA ASP A 6 22.90 -23.05 -35.56
C ASP A 6 23.29 -22.41 -34.23
N VAL A 7 24.52 -21.85 -34.16
CA VAL A 7 24.95 -21.10 -32.97
C VAL A 7 24.15 -19.79 -32.85
N TYR A 8 23.89 -19.11 -33.97
CA TYR A 8 23.09 -17.88 -33.98
C TYR A 8 21.61 -18.16 -33.64
N LYS A 9 21.05 -19.27 -34.12
CA LYS A 9 19.67 -19.68 -33.78
C LYS A 9 19.57 -20.08 -32.31
N ARG A 10 20.56 -20.75 -31.77
CA ARG A 10 20.62 -21.09 -30.33
C ARG A 10 20.78 -19.85 -29.46
N GLN A 11 21.59 -18.88 -29.86
CA GLN A 11 21.72 -17.61 -29.13
C GLN A 11 20.42 -16.79 -29.18
N ALA A 12 19.71 -16.78 -30.30
CA ALA A 12 18.42 -16.11 -30.40
C ALA A 12 17.32 -16.82 -29.58
N GLN A 13 17.33 -18.16 -29.51
CA GLN A 13 16.44 -18.93 -28.64
C GLN A 13 16.79 -18.77 -27.16
N ILE A 14 18.06 -18.73 -26.83
CA ILE A 14 18.53 -18.47 -25.46
C ILE A 14 18.17 -17.02 -25.05
N ARG A 15 18.28 -16.05 -25.95
CA ARG A 15 17.82 -14.67 -25.68
C ARG A 15 16.30 -14.56 -25.54
N ARG A 16 15.53 -15.36 -26.29
CA ARG A 16 14.05 -15.42 -26.14
C ARG A 16 13.65 -16.14 -24.85
N LEU A 17 14.32 -17.21 -24.50
CA LEU A 17 14.13 -17.92 -23.24
C LEU A 17 14.60 -17.04 -22.06
N ALA A 18 15.77 -16.43 -22.18
CA ALA A 18 16.24 -15.43 -21.22
C ALA A 18 15.29 -14.23 -21.14
N GLY A 19 14.72 -13.75 -22.28
CA GLY A 19 13.70 -12.69 -22.28
C GLY A 19 12.33 -13.12 -21.68
N THR A 20 12.00 -14.40 -21.74
CA THR A 20 10.74 -14.95 -21.17
C THR A 20 10.91 -15.36 -19.71
N TYR A 21 12.05 -15.93 -19.34
CA TYR A 21 12.39 -16.33 -17.95
C TYR A 21 13.12 -15.24 -17.18
N LEU A 22 13.78 -14.30 -17.88
CA LEU A 22 14.43 -13.11 -17.33
C LEU A 22 13.61 -11.83 -17.59
N LYS A 23 12.31 -11.95 -17.83
CA LYS A 23 11.39 -10.86 -17.48
C LYS A 23 11.48 -10.52 -15.99
N ASP A 24 12.30 -11.27 -15.27
CA ASP A 24 12.59 -11.13 -13.87
C ASP A 24 14.01 -10.69 -13.48
N PRO A 25 14.97 -10.30 -14.35
CA PRO A 25 16.16 -9.66 -13.81
C PRO A 25 15.79 -8.34 -13.13
N ASP A 26 14.73 -7.67 -13.56
CA ASP A 26 14.16 -6.54 -12.85
C ASP A 26 13.46 -6.96 -11.56
N GLU A 27 12.82 -8.11 -11.50
CA GLU A 27 12.26 -8.67 -10.27
C GLU A 27 13.34 -9.17 -9.32
N ILE A 28 14.42 -9.77 -9.81
CA ILE A 28 15.58 -10.12 -8.99
C ILE A 28 16.26 -8.84 -8.48
N ASN A 29 16.36 -7.81 -9.29
CA ASN A 29 16.82 -6.48 -8.87
C ASN A 29 15.80 -5.76 -7.99
N VAL A 30 14.51 -5.98 -8.17
CA VAL A 30 13.45 -5.51 -7.29
C VAL A 30 13.48 -6.29 -5.98
N LYS A 31 13.76 -7.60 -5.99
CA LYS A 31 14.03 -8.38 -4.79
C LYS A 31 15.32 -7.92 -4.08
N ALA A 32 16.33 -7.54 -4.81
CA ALA A 32 17.53 -6.89 -4.26
C ALA A 32 17.25 -5.44 -3.81
N LYS A 33 16.37 -4.72 -4.52
CA LYS A 33 15.87 -3.39 -4.12
C LYS A 33 14.85 -3.47 -2.99
N THR A 34 14.14 -4.58 -2.80
CA THR A 34 13.25 -4.79 -1.66
C THR A 34 14.01 -5.09 -0.37
N THR A 35 15.29 -5.45 -0.45
CA THR A 35 16.20 -5.34 0.70
C THR A 35 16.44 -3.88 1.06
N THR A 36 16.16 -2.91 0.18
CA THR A 36 16.12 -1.47 0.51
C THR A 36 14.81 -1.02 1.14
N SER A 37 13.87 -1.90 1.38
CA SER A 37 12.68 -1.64 2.22
C SER A 37 13.04 -1.42 3.70
N ALA A 38 14.33 -1.26 4.02
CA ALA A 38 14.81 -0.78 5.31
C ALA A 38 14.13 0.54 5.74
N ASN A 39 13.62 1.32 4.79
CA ASN A 39 12.85 2.55 5.04
C ASN A 39 11.34 2.30 5.19
N ILE A 40 10.86 1.07 5.10
CA ILE A 40 9.45 0.71 5.30
C ILE A 40 9.30 -0.04 6.61
N THR A 41 8.54 0.53 7.55
CA THR A 41 8.19 -0.14 8.80
C THR A 41 7.01 -1.07 8.55
N GLN A 42 7.17 -2.34 8.88
CA GLN A 42 6.15 -3.38 8.66
C GLN A 42 5.51 -3.79 9.98
N ARG A 43 4.19 -3.63 10.04
CA ARG A 43 3.37 -4.02 11.20
C ARG A 43 2.23 -4.91 10.75
N TYR A 44 1.69 -5.70 11.66
CA TYR A 44 0.48 -6.48 11.42
C TYR A 44 -0.47 -6.42 12.59
N LEU A 45 -1.73 -6.63 12.31
CA LEU A 45 -2.82 -6.64 13.27
C LEU A 45 -3.64 -7.91 13.06
N VAL A 46 -3.82 -8.69 14.13
CA VAL A 46 -4.67 -9.88 14.09
C VAL A 46 -6.13 -9.46 14.31
N VAL A 47 -6.95 -9.65 13.29
CA VAL A 47 -8.37 -9.29 13.30
C VAL A 47 -9.20 -10.35 12.59
N SER A 48 -10.43 -10.54 13.03
CA SER A 48 -11.40 -11.31 12.27
C SER A 48 -11.92 -10.50 11.08
N TYR A 49 -12.37 -11.19 10.04
CA TYR A 49 -12.87 -10.52 8.83
C TYR A 49 -13.97 -9.47 9.10
N PRO A 50 -14.99 -9.74 9.96
CA PRO A 50 -16.02 -8.73 10.25
C PRO A 50 -15.50 -7.47 10.96
N GLN A 51 -14.34 -7.55 11.60
CA GLN A 51 -13.74 -6.44 12.34
C GLN A 51 -12.80 -5.57 11.50
N LYS A 52 -12.48 -5.97 10.27
CA LYS A 52 -11.50 -5.28 9.43
C LYS A 52 -11.85 -3.82 9.15
N VAL A 53 -13.11 -3.52 8.86
CA VAL A 53 -13.54 -2.14 8.56
C VAL A 53 -13.41 -1.24 9.79
N ASP A 54 -13.84 -1.73 10.96
CA ASP A 54 -13.69 -0.98 12.21
C ASP A 54 -12.21 -0.76 12.56
N ALA A 55 -11.39 -1.79 12.41
CA ALA A 55 -9.95 -1.69 12.61
C ALA A 55 -9.30 -0.65 11.69
N LEU A 56 -9.64 -0.67 10.41
CA LEU A 56 -9.15 0.32 9.44
C LEU A 56 -9.57 1.74 9.83
N THR A 57 -10.81 1.92 10.21
CA THR A 57 -11.32 3.24 10.62
C THR A 57 -10.57 3.79 11.83
N ARG A 58 -10.29 2.95 12.84
CA ARG A 58 -9.50 3.35 14.01
C ARG A 58 -8.07 3.70 13.65
N ILE A 59 -7.44 2.94 12.77
CA ILE A 59 -6.09 3.24 12.27
C ILE A 59 -6.07 4.59 11.56
N LEU A 60 -7.04 4.87 10.69
CA LEU A 60 -7.15 6.15 10.00
C LEU A 60 -7.29 7.35 10.94
N GLU A 61 -7.92 7.15 12.09
CA GLU A 61 -8.06 8.21 13.11
C GLU A 61 -6.78 8.47 13.89
N VAL A 62 -5.94 7.46 14.09
CA VAL A 62 -4.76 7.53 14.97
C VAL A 62 -3.47 7.74 14.19
N GLU A 63 -3.31 7.11 13.02
CA GLU A 63 -2.09 7.21 12.23
C GLU A 63 -1.99 8.57 11.51
N PRO A 64 -0.84 9.24 11.62
CA PRO A 64 -0.59 10.45 10.84
C PRO A 64 -0.21 10.09 9.41
N PHE A 65 -1.20 9.90 8.52
CA PHE A 65 -0.95 9.57 7.13
C PHE A 65 -1.18 10.76 6.19
N GLU A 66 -0.46 10.79 5.08
CA GLU A 66 -0.65 11.76 4.00
C GLU A 66 -1.51 11.16 2.89
N GLY A 67 -1.00 10.14 2.23
CA GLY A 67 -1.72 9.34 1.25
C GLY A 67 -1.63 7.87 1.63
N MET A 68 -2.68 7.10 1.33
CA MET A 68 -2.78 5.69 1.68
C MET A 68 -3.31 4.88 0.51
N ILE A 69 -2.72 3.72 0.28
CA ILE A 69 -3.32 2.68 -0.56
C ILE A 69 -3.79 1.55 0.34
N VAL A 70 -5.03 1.14 0.16
CA VAL A 70 -5.64 -0.01 0.83
C VAL A 70 -5.87 -1.11 -0.22
N PHE A 71 -5.25 -2.26 -0.02
CA PHE A 71 -5.37 -3.39 -0.93
C PHE A 71 -6.45 -4.36 -0.47
N THR A 72 -7.38 -4.64 -1.37
CA THR A 72 -8.41 -5.67 -1.22
C THR A 72 -8.24 -6.75 -2.28
N ARG A 73 -8.89 -7.89 -2.07
CA ARG A 73 -8.74 -9.05 -2.95
C ARG A 73 -9.55 -8.93 -4.24
N THR A 74 -10.76 -8.39 -4.17
CA THR A 74 -11.69 -8.36 -5.31
C THR A 74 -12.10 -6.96 -5.72
N LYS A 75 -12.54 -6.80 -6.97
CA LYS A 75 -13.07 -5.54 -7.51
C LYS A 75 -14.24 -5.01 -6.69
N ASN A 76 -15.19 -5.89 -6.34
CA ASN A 76 -16.37 -5.51 -5.57
C ASN A 76 -16.01 -5.00 -4.18
N GLU A 77 -15.02 -5.60 -3.54
CA GLU A 77 -14.53 -5.13 -2.24
C GLU A 77 -13.89 -3.75 -2.32
N THR A 78 -13.21 -3.41 -3.42
CA THR A 78 -12.65 -2.06 -3.59
C THR A 78 -13.74 -1.00 -3.56
N GLU A 79 -14.80 -1.19 -4.30
CA GLU A 79 -15.94 -0.27 -4.36
C GLU A 79 -16.69 -0.19 -3.03
N THR A 80 -16.98 -1.34 -2.42
CA THR A 80 -17.69 -1.41 -1.14
C THR A 80 -16.90 -0.72 -0.03
N LEU A 81 -15.59 -0.97 0.05
CA LEU A 81 -14.75 -0.37 1.08
C LEU A 81 -14.58 1.13 0.86
N ALA A 82 -14.36 1.58 -0.37
CA ALA A 82 -14.26 3.00 -0.69
C ALA A 82 -15.56 3.75 -0.31
N GLU A 83 -16.71 3.17 -0.59
CA GLU A 83 -18.01 3.73 -0.21
C GLU A 83 -18.15 3.84 1.31
N LYS A 84 -17.78 2.81 2.06
CA LYS A 84 -17.80 2.82 3.53
C LYS A 84 -16.88 3.90 4.11
N LEU A 85 -15.71 4.10 3.52
CA LEU A 85 -14.78 5.14 3.95
C LEU A 85 -15.32 6.55 3.65
N ARG A 86 -15.92 6.76 2.48
CA ARG A 86 -16.58 8.03 2.16
C ARG A 86 -17.73 8.34 3.11
N ALA A 87 -18.54 7.34 3.45
CA ALA A 87 -19.63 7.48 4.41
C ALA A 87 -19.15 7.91 5.80
N ARG A 88 -17.89 7.64 6.13
CA ARG A 88 -17.24 8.06 7.38
C ARG A 88 -16.49 9.40 7.28
N GLY A 89 -16.61 10.09 6.15
CA GLY A 89 -16.03 11.42 5.94
C GLY A 89 -14.62 11.43 5.37
N TYR A 90 -14.08 10.29 4.93
CA TYR A 90 -12.77 10.23 4.29
C TYR A 90 -12.89 10.44 2.77
N THR A 91 -11.87 11.06 2.17
CA THR A 91 -11.74 11.14 0.72
C THR A 91 -11.15 9.82 0.21
N ALA A 92 -11.98 8.97 -0.33
CA ALA A 92 -11.62 7.64 -0.79
C ALA A 92 -12.19 7.34 -2.17
N ALA A 93 -11.42 6.65 -2.99
CA ALA A 93 -11.85 6.15 -4.29
C ALA A 93 -11.30 4.76 -4.55
N ALA A 94 -12.02 3.99 -5.37
CA ALA A 94 -11.60 2.66 -5.79
C ALA A 94 -10.96 2.69 -7.18
N ILE A 95 -9.93 1.89 -7.37
CA ILE A 95 -9.43 1.52 -8.69
C ILE A 95 -9.38 -0.01 -8.82
N ASN A 96 -9.89 -0.51 -9.92
CA ASN A 96 -9.91 -1.93 -10.27
C ASN A 96 -9.90 -2.10 -11.79
N GLY A 97 -9.89 -3.35 -12.27
CA GLY A 97 -9.80 -3.63 -13.69
C GLY A 97 -10.99 -3.17 -14.55
N ASP A 98 -12.11 -2.81 -13.95
CA ASP A 98 -13.31 -2.37 -14.66
C ASP A 98 -13.34 -0.84 -14.89
N ILE A 99 -12.42 -0.10 -14.30
CA ILE A 99 -12.35 1.35 -14.43
C ILE A 99 -11.66 1.74 -15.73
N ALA A 100 -12.26 2.68 -16.47
CA ALA A 100 -11.67 3.23 -17.68
C ALA A 100 -10.32 3.91 -17.40
N GLN A 101 -9.37 3.79 -18.32
CA GLN A 101 -8.02 4.33 -18.16
C GLN A 101 -8.02 5.84 -17.86
N ALA A 102 -8.88 6.61 -18.51
CA ALA A 102 -9.00 8.05 -18.25
C ALA A 102 -9.44 8.37 -16.82
N GLN A 103 -10.36 7.57 -16.28
CA GLN A 103 -10.81 7.71 -14.89
C GLN A 103 -9.72 7.28 -13.91
N ARG A 104 -8.98 6.21 -14.22
CA ARG A 104 -7.83 5.78 -13.43
C ARG A 104 -6.79 6.89 -13.32
N GLU A 105 -6.44 7.52 -14.43
CA GLU A 105 -5.47 8.63 -14.46
C GLU A 105 -5.95 9.83 -13.63
N ARG A 106 -7.21 10.20 -13.73
CA ARG A 106 -7.80 11.28 -12.91
C ARG A 106 -7.73 10.96 -11.42
N THR A 107 -8.06 9.73 -11.04
CA THR A 107 -8.02 9.28 -9.64
C THR A 107 -6.59 9.30 -9.10
N VAL A 108 -5.64 8.82 -9.88
CA VAL A 108 -4.21 8.85 -9.50
C VAL A 108 -3.70 10.29 -9.36
N ASN A 109 -4.08 11.17 -10.27
CA ASN A 109 -3.70 12.58 -10.18
C ASN A 109 -4.31 13.26 -8.95
N GLN A 110 -5.53 12.95 -8.58
CA GLN A 110 -6.15 13.43 -7.34
C GLN A 110 -5.39 12.95 -6.10
N LEU A 111 -4.90 11.72 -6.10
CA LEU A 111 -4.05 11.20 -5.03
C LEU A 111 -2.71 11.95 -4.97
N LYS A 112 -2.10 12.23 -6.10
CA LYS A 112 -0.87 13.04 -6.18
C LYS A 112 -1.06 14.46 -5.66
N ASP A 113 -2.17 15.08 -5.99
CA ASP A 113 -2.47 16.48 -5.69
C ASP A 113 -3.02 16.70 -4.26
N GLY A 114 -3.27 15.63 -3.50
CA GLY A 114 -3.84 15.73 -2.16
C GLY A 114 -5.34 15.95 -2.10
N LYS A 115 -6.05 15.89 -3.23
CA LYS A 115 -7.52 15.93 -3.29
C LYS A 115 -8.17 14.62 -2.87
N LEU A 116 -7.43 13.53 -2.97
CA LEU A 116 -7.82 12.19 -2.56
C LEU A 116 -6.73 11.68 -1.61
N ASP A 117 -7.12 11.17 -0.45
CA ASP A 117 -6.18 10.69 0.56
C ASP A 117 -6.07 9.16 0.59
N ILE A 118 -7.13 8.45 0.20
CA ILE A 118 -7.19 7.00 0.29
C ILE A 118 -7.60 6.40 -1.06
N LEU A 119 -6.76 5.53 -1.57
CA LEU A 119 -7.02 4.74 -2.76
C LEU A 119 -7.24 3.29 -2.35
N VAL A 120 -8.38 2.71 -2.70
CA VAL A 120 -8.67 1.30 -2.49
C VAL A 120 -8.49 0.56 -3.81
N ALA A 121 -7.61 -0.42 -3.84
CA ALA A 121 -7.16 -1.03 -5.09
C ALA A 121 -7.01 -2.56 -5.00
N THR A 122 -7.10 -3.21 -6.14
CA THR A 122 -6.61 -4.58 -6.35
C THR A 122 -5.15 -4.54 -6.81
N ASP A 123 -4.44 -5.65 -6.70
CA ASP A 123 -3.04 -5.75 -7.14
C ASP A 123 -2.85 -5.34 -8.61
N VAL A 124 -3.72 -5.81 -9.48
CA VAL A 124 -3.64 -5.52 -10.92
C VAL A 124 -3.81 -4.03 -11.20
N ALA A 125 -4.77 -3.39 -10.55
CA ALA A 125 -5.06 -1.98 -10.76
C ALA A 125 -3.97 -1.05 -10.22
N ALA A 126 -3.23 -1.47 -9.21
CA ALA A 126 -2.17 -0.70 -8.59
C ALA A 126 -0.81 -0.84 -9.30
N ARG A 127 -0.70 -1.68 -10.33
CA ARG A 127 0.55 -1.85 -11.08
C ARG A 127 1.00 -0.55 -11.72
N GLY A 128 2.29 -0.28 -11.60
CA GLY A 128 2.91 0.92 -12.17
C GLY A 128 2.55 2.22 -11.47
N LEU A 129 1.82 2.15 -10.37
CA LEU A 129 1.43 3.33 -9.61
C LEU A 129 2.65 3.92 -8.90
N ASP A 130 2.95 5.17 -9.20
CA ASP A 130 4.10 5.89 -8.67
C ASP A 130 3.65 7.24 -8.10
N VAL A 131 3.36 7.25 -6.79
CA VAL A 131 2.92 8.43 -6.05
C VAL A 131 3.77 8.59 -4.80
N ASP A 132 4.61 9.62 -4.78
CA ASP A 132 5.60 9.82 -3.72
C ASP A 132 4.98 10.13 -2.34
N ARG A 133 3.80 10.73 -2.33
CA ARG A 133 3.13 11.10 -1.07
C ARG A 133 2.45 9.94 -0.34
N ILE A 134 2.47 8.72 -0.88
CA ILE A 134 1.93 7.55 -0.19
C ILE A 134 2.79 7.23 1.02
N SER A 135 2.28 7.54 2.19
CA SER A 135 2.92 7.28 3.47
C SER A 135 2.61 5.90 4.03
N HIS A 136 1.44 5.35 3.68
CA HIS A 136 0.94 4.09 4.21
C HIS A 136 0.40 3.18 3.11
N VAL A 137 0.71 1.90 3.25
CA VAL A 137 0.07 0.79 2.53
C VAL A 137 -0.63 -0.09 3.55
N VAL A 138 -1.90 -0.34 3.36
CA VAL A 138 -2.68 -1.26 4.21
C VAL A 138 -3.09 -2.46 3.38
N ASN A 139 -2.67 -3.64 3.80
CA ASN A 139 -3.18 -4.90 3.29
C ASN A 139 -4.45 -5.27 4.07
N PHE A 140 -5.59 -4.80 3.60
CA PHE A 140 -6.90 -5.15 4.17
C PHE A 140 -7.16 -6.65 4.05
N ASP A 141 -6.75 -7.21 2.93
CA ASP A 141 -6.62 -8.65 2.71
C ASP A 141 -5.16 -8.98 2.41
N LEU A 142 -4.62 -10.02 3.06
CA LEU A 142 -3.29 -10.50 2.72
C LEU A 142 -3.22 -10.98 1.27
N PRO A 143 -2.13 -10.71 0.56
CA PRO A 143 -1.93 -11.26 -0.78
C PRO A 143 -1.74 -12.78 -0.74
N ILE A 144 -1.92 -13.42 -1.90
CA ILE A 144 -1.80 -14.87 -2.04
C ILE A 144 -0.35 -15.34 -1.82
N ASP A 145 0.62 -14.51 -2.20
CA ASP A 145 2.03 -14.84 -2.17
C ASP A 145 2.90 -13.68 -1.65
N THR A 146 4.15 -13.99 -1.31
CA THR A 146 5.10 -13.03 -0.79
C THR A 146 5.57 -12.02 -1.82
N GLU A 147 5.59 -12.38 -3.09
CA GLU A 147 5.95 -11.48 -4.18
C GLU A 147 4.94 -10.34 -4.30
N SER A 148 3.65 -10.67 -4.31
CA SER A 148 2.58 -9.67 -4.29
C SER A 148 2.66 -8.78 -3.05
N TYR A 149 2.99 -9.33 -1.90
CA TYR A 149 3.20 -8.55 -0.68
C TYR A 149 4.29 -7.49 -0.88
N VAL A 150 5.43 -7.88 -1.40
CA VAL A 150 6.57 -6.99 -1.67
C VAL A 150 6.19 -5.89 -2.65
N HIS A 151 5.49 -6.23 -3.73
CA HIS A 151 5.00 -5.25 -4.71
C HIS A 151 4.02 -4.26 -4.12
N ARG A 152 3.14 -4.70 -3.22
CA ARG A 152 2.19 -3.83 -2.54
C ARG A 152 2.90 -2.82 -1.64
N ILE A 153 3.76 -3.27 -0.74
CA ILE A 153 4.45 -2.37 0.18
C ILE A 153 5.42 -1.42 -0.52
N GLY A 154 5.93 -1.81 -1.69
CA GLY A 154 6.76 -0.96 -2.54
C GLY A 154 6.05 0.26 -3.13
N ARG A 155 4.75 0.45 -2.87
CA ARG A 155 4.03 1.68 -3.24
C ARG A 155 4.29 2.83 -2.26
N THR A 156 4.80 2.55 -1.08
CA THR A 156 5.27 3.55 -0.11
C THR A 156 6.80 3.55 0.01
N GLY A 157 7.35 4.47 0.75
CA GLY A 157 8.80 4.61 0.93
C GLY A 157 9.55 4.99 -0.35
N ARG A 158 8.90 5.69 -1.26
CA ARG A 158 9.48 6.11 -2.55
C ARG A 158 10.20 7.44 -2.43
N ALA A 159 11.08 7.74 -3.40
CA ALA A 159 11.84 8.98 -3.47
C ALA A 159 12.66 9.27 -2.19
N GLY A 160 13.21 8.24 -1.55
CA GLY A 160 13.99 8.38 -0.31
C GLY A 160 13.19 8.65 0.95
N ARG A 161 11.86 8.64 0.86
CA ARG A 161 10.95 8.82 2.01
C ARG A 161 10.82 7.52 2.80
N THR A 162 10.45 7.65 4.07
CA THR A 162 10.03 6.51 4.89
C THR A 162 8.57 6.16 4.61
N GLY A 163 8.20 4.91 4.86
CA GLY A 163 6.84 4.43 4.67
C GLY A 163 6.41 3.45 5.74
N ASP A 164 5.12 3.22 5.85
CA ASP A 164 4.50 2.28 6.77
C ASP A 164 3.64 1.28 6.00
N ALA A 165 3.78 0.01 6.34
CA ALA A 165 2.94 -1.07 5.82
C ALA A 165 2.24 -1.74 7.00
N ILE A 166 0.92 -1.83 6.93
CA ILE A 166 0.09 -2.46 7.95
C ILE A 166 -0.71 -3.57 7.29
N SER A 167 -0.59 -4.79 7.81
CA SER A 167 -1.30 -5.95 7.29
C SER A 167 -2.34 -6.46 8.28
N PHE A 168 -3.57 -6.65 7.82
CA PHE A 168 -4.60 -7.35 8.57
C PHE A 168 -4.45 -8.84 8.36
N VAL A 169 -4.36 -9.56 9.46
CA VAL A 169 -4.08 -10.99 9.47
C VAL A 169 -5.18 -11.68 10.27
N THR A 170 -5.90 -12.59 9.63
CA THR A 170 -6.83 -13.45 10.38
C THR A 170 -6.03 -14.51 11.14
N PRO A 171 -6.60 -15.12 12.20
CA PRO A 171 -5.90 -16.16 12.95
C PRO A 171 -5.36 -17.31 12.09
N ARG A 172 -6.08 -17.67 11.02
CA ARG A 172 -5.65 -18.71 10.07
C ARG A 172 -4.45 -18.32 9.23
N GLU A 173 -4.26 -17.02 9.01
CA GLU A 173 -3.20 -16.49 8.14
C GLU A 173 -1.90 -16.21 8.89
N ARG A 174 -1.87 -16.36 10.20
CA ARG A 174 -0.66 -16.12 11.02
C ARG A 174 0.59 -16.84 10.51
N ARG A 175 0.43 -18.04 9.97
CA ARG A 175 1.54 -18.81 9.38
C ARG A 175 2.20 -18.13 8.17
N MET A 176 1.50 -17.23 7.49
CA MET A 176 2.07 -16.49 6.36
C MET A 176 3.08 -15.43 6.81
N LEU A 177 3.01 -14.98 8.05
CA LEU A 177 3.92 -13.96 8.59
C LEU A 177 5.38 -14.37 8.51
N ALA A 178 5.71 -15.61 8.86
CA ALA A 178 7.06 -16.13 8.78
C ALA A 178 7.62 -16.11 7.35
N SER A 179 6.78 -16.45 6.37
CA SER A 179 7.15 -16.41 4.95
C SER A 179 7.40 -14.97 4.47
N ILE A 180 6.60 -14.02 4.93
CA ILE A 180 6.76 -12.60 4.62
C ILE A 180 8.05 -12.05 5.24
N GLU A 181 8.32 -12.34 6.49
CA GLU A 181 9.55 -11.92 7.17
C GLU A 181 10.79 -12.46 6.47
N LYS A 182 10.74 -13.73 6.05
CA LYS A 182 11.82 -14.35 5.29
C LYS A 182 12.02 -13.69 3.92
N ALA A 183 10.95 -13.39 3.21
CA ALA A 183 11.00 -12.77 1.88
C ALA A 183 11.50 -11.33 1.93
N THR A 184 11.10 -10.57 2.93
CA THR A 184 11.47 -9.17 3.10
C THR A 184 12.76 -8.97 3.89
N ARG A 185 13.24 -10.01 4.57
CA ARG A 185 14.39 -9.96 5.49
C ARG A 185 14.24 -8.90 6.58
N GLN A 186 13.02 -8.66 7.00
CA GLN A 186 12.67 -7.71 8.05
C GLN A 186 11.60 -8.32 8.96
N PRO A 187 11.64 -7.99 10.26
CA PRO A 187 10.59 -8.42 11.17
C PRO A 187 9.29 -7.66 10.88
N LEU A 188 8.16 -8.35 11.04
CA LEU A 188 6.85 -7.74 11.15
C LEU A 188 6.52 -7.60 12.64
N THR A 189 6.22 -6.39 13.07
CA THR A 189 5.87 -6.10 14.45
C THR A 189 4.36 -6.13 14.63
N GLU A 190 3.88 -6.88 15.62
CA GLU A 190 2.47 -6.86 15.97
C GLU A 190 2.10 -5.51 16.57
N MET A 191 1.03 -4.91 16.06
CA MET A 191 0.45 -3.71 16.65
C MET A 191 -0.87 -4.04 17.35
N ALA A 192 -1.17 -3.29 18.39
CA ALA A 192 -2.46 -3.37 19.05
C ALA A 192 -3.50 -2.57 18.24
N LEU A 193 -4.75 -3.05 18.20
CA LEU A 193 -5.86 -2.28 17.69
C LEU A 193 -6.00 -0.99 18.51
N PRO A 194 -6.01 0.20 17.91
CA PRO A 194 -6.29 1.43 18.62
C PRO A 194 -7.63 1.34 19.37
N SER A 195 -7.62 1.69 20.65
CA SER A 195 -8.83 1.71 21.47
C SER A 195 -9.70 2.93 21.13
N ALA A 196 -10.97 2.91 21.57
CA ALA A 196 -11.84 4.08 21.49
C ALA A 196 -11.23 5.27 22.24
N ASP A 197 -10.56 5.03 23.36
CA ASP A 197 -9.87 6.08 24.12
C ASP A 197 -8.69 6.66 23.37
N ASP A 198 -7.91 5.83 22.67
CA ASP A 198 -6.81 6.28 21.81
C ASP A 198 -7.32 7.19 20.67
N VAL A 199 -8.41 6.80 20.04
CA VAL A 199 -9.07 7.58 18.98
C VAL A 199 -9.56 8.92 19.54
N ASN A 200 -10.21 8.93 20.67
CA ASN A 200 -10.70 10.15 21.33
C ASN A 200 -9.56 11.06 21.77
N ALA A 201 -8.48 10.52 22.31
CA ALA A 201 -7.30 11.29 22.71
C ALA A 201 -6.65 11.98 21.49
N THR A 202 -6.53 11.28 20.37
CA THR A 202 -5.99 11.85 19.13
C THR A 202 -6.88 12.95 18.57
N ARG A 203 -8.21 12.77 18.60
CA ARG A 203 -9.17 13.80 18.17
C ARG A 203 -9.08 15.07 19.02
N LEU A 204 -8.97 14.92 20.33
CA LEU A 204 -8.80 16.05 21.25
C LEU A 204 -7.49 16.80 20.98
N THR A 205 -6.38 16.11 20.81
CA THR A 205 -5.09 16.74 20.47
C THR A 205 -5.17 17.52 19.16
N ARG A 206 -5.77 16.97 18.12
CA ARG A 206 -5.96 17.65 16.83
C ARG A 206 -6.85 18.89 16.97
N PHE A 207 -7.89 18.81 17.77
CA PHE A 207 -8.78 19.93 18.04
C PHE A 207 -8.05 21.07 18.78
N ASP A 208 -7.28 20.77 19.81
CA ASP A 208 -6.49 21.74 20.56
C ASP A 208 -5.43 22.40 19.67
N ASP A 209 -4.74 21.64 18.82
CA ASP A 209 -3.77 22.18 17.86
C ASP A 209 -4.43 23.11 16.84
N ALA A 210 -5.62 22.78 16.36
CA ALA A 210 -6.38 23.61 15.43
C ALA A 210 -6.80 24.94 16.08
N ILE A 211 -7.23 24.93 17.33
CA ILE A 211 -7.56 26.13 18.09
C ILE A 211 -6.31 27.00 18.30
N THR A 212 -5.21 26.40 18.71
CA THR A 212 -3.94 27.12 18.93
C THR A 212 -3.45 27.79 17.65
N THR A 213 -3.52 27.09 16.52
CA THR A 213 -3.18 27.62 15.19
C THR A 213 -4.08 28.80 14.81
N ALA A 214 -5.41 28.65 14.98
CA ALA A 214 -6.37 29.70 14.68
C ALA A 214 -6.14 30.96 15.52
N LEU A 215 -5.84 30.82 16.82
CA LEU A 215 -5.54 31.93 17.71
C LEU A 215 -4.24 32.64 17.30
N SER A 216 -3.18 31.89 16.96
CA SER A 216 -1.91 32.47 16.52
C SER A 216 -2.00 33.21 15.18
N GLU A 217 -2.88 32.78 14.30
CA GLU A 217 -3.16 33.47 13.03
C GLU A 217 -3.93 34.77 13.26
N THR A 218 -4.84 34.80 14.23
CA THR A 218 -5.62 35.98 14.58
C THR A 218 -4.71 37.06 15.19
N GLU A 219 -3.74 36.68 16.02
CA GLU A 219 -2.76 37.61 16.62
C GLU A 219 -1.76 38.21 15.60
N ARG A 220 -1.64 37.64 14.41
CA ARG A 220 -0.81 38.17 13.32
C ARG A 220 -1.49 39.23 12.46
N ILE A 221 -2.79 39.41 12.62
CA ILE A 221 -3.60 40.32 11.79
C ILE A 221 -3.80 41.66 12.49
N ASP A 222 -3.53 41.79 13.79
CA ASP A 222 -3.50 43.01 14.58
C ASP A 222 -2.06 43.58 14.65
#